data_b0c132a5752ac9ad8879d4651c840902
#
_entry.id   b0c132a5752ac9ad8879d4651c840902
#
_cell.length_a   1.000
_cell.length_b   1.000
_cell.length_c   1.000
_cell.angle_alpha   90.00
_cell.angle_beta   90.00
_cell.angle_gamma   90.00
#
_symmetry.space_group_name_H-M   'P 1'
#
loop_
_entity.id
_entity.type
_entity.pdbx_description
1 polymer ?
#
loop_
_entity_poly.entity_id
_entity_poly.type
_entity_poly.pdbx_seq_one_letter_code
_entity_poly.pdbx_strand_id
1 'polypeptide(L)'
;MTRIAVIGASDAGLRLGVALQSAGAEVVGFDLAPAEFLPIPLATSLEEAAAADVVLNFSAPQLAEKTSQEIAPLLKAGAIYADHSAGTPEQKNRISGLFANGVYADVALSPTGALEAAGTGAQALSDVLAPLGTNVSVVSAVPGDAAARTLIRTLMINGVAEVVADTLWAAESLGIEDWAWQDIKDQFTALNGDAAQALIDDTAHNFKRHQMAMQDVVELLAGSGYDSTMIAPIQFTHGRIMHGKKIPFSRPKG
;
A
#
# COMPACT_ATOMS: atom_id res chain seq x y z
N MET A 1 -12.41 -29.31 -2.10
CA MET A 1 -11.71 -28.39 -3.00
C MET A 1 -12.19 -27.00 -2.66
N THR A 2 -11.30 -26.07 -2.36
CA THR A 2 -11.69 -24.70 -1.95
C THR A 2 -12.17 -23.92 -3.17
N ARG A 3 -13.36 -23.35 -3.09
CA ARG A 3 -13.91 -22.48 -4.14
C ARG A 3 -13.64 -21.02 -3.79
N ILE A 4 -13.03 -20.28 -4.73
CA ILE A 4 -12.61 -18.88 -4.56
C ILE A 4 -13.25 -18.04 -5.66
N ALA A 5 -13.90 -16.94 -5.29
CA ALA A 5 -14.38 -15.95 -6.22
C ALA A 5 -13.45 -14.71 -6.21
N VAL A 6 -13.14 -14.19 -7.38
CA VAL A 6 -12.41 -12.92 -7.56
C VAL A 6 -13.37 -11.90 -8.15
N ILE A 7 -13.65 -10.84 -7.41
CA ILE A 7 -14.52 -9.73 -7.84
C ILE A 7 -13.66 -8.54 -8.25
N GLY A 8 -13.89 -8.06 -9.49
CA GLY A 8 -13.09 -7.01 -10.10
C GLY A 8 -11.91 -7.55 -10.91
N ALA A 9 -11.87 -7.20 -12.20
CA ALA A 9 -10.86 -7.67 -13.17
C ALA A 9 -9.56 -6.87 -13.12
N SER A 10 -9.07 -6.49 -11.91
CA SER A 10 -7.76 -5.85 -11.77
C SER A 10 -6.63 -6.84 -12.07
N ASP A 11 -5.50 -6.35 -12.59
CA ASP A 11 -4.31 -7.17 -12.84
C ASP A 11 -3.86 -7.97 -11.61
N ALA A 12 -3.95 -7.39 -10.42
CA ALA A 12 -3.57 -8.05 -9.18
C ALA A 12 -4.54 -9.19 -8.83
N GLY A 13 -5.85 -8.94 -8.96
CA GLY A 13 -6.89 -9.96 -8.72
C GLY A 13 -6.77 -11.13 -9.68
N LEU A 14 -6.58 -10.85 -10.98
CA LEU A 14 -6.42 -11.89 -12.00
C LEU A 14 -5.14 -12.72 -11.79
N ARG A 15 -4.00 -12.08 -11.48
CA ARG A 15 -2.75 -12.81 -11.17
C ARG A 15 -2.90 -13.71 -9.96
N LEU A 16 -3.53 -13.23 -8.89
CA LEU A 16 -3.79 -14.05 -7.71
C LEU A 16 -4.75 -15.18 -8.02
N GLY A 17 -5.84 -14.92 -8.76
CA GLY A 17 -6.79 -15.93 -9.18
C GLY A 17 -6.15 -17.07 -9.99
N VAL A 18 -5.31 -16.74 -10.98
CA VAL A 18 -4.56 -17.73 -11.77
C VAL A 18 -3.59 -18.53 -10.91
N ALA A 19 -2.89 -17.90 -9.99
CA ALA A 19 -1.98 -18.60 -9.08
C ALA A 19 -2.71 -19.59 -8.18
N LEU A 20 -3.86 -19.20 -7.62
CA LEU A 20 -4.70 -20.05 -6.78
C LEU A 20 -5.31 -21.20 -7.57
N GLN A 21 -5.75 -20.96 -8.81
CA GLN A 21 -6.25 -22.00 -9.71
C GLN A 21 -5.14 -23.03 -10.03
N SER A 22 -3.94 -22.55 -10.32
CA SER A 22 -2.78 -23.41 -10.57
C SER A 22 -2.37 -24.24 -9.35
N ALA A 23 -2.65 -23.74 -8.14
CA ALA A 23 -2.44 -24.44 -6.87
C ALA A 23 -3.59 -25.42 -6.52
N GLY A 24 -4.59 -25.56 -7.37
CA GLY A 24 -5.66 -26.56 -7.23
C GLY A 24 -6.96 -26.03 -6.59
N ALA A 25 -7.14 -24.72 -6.47
CA ALA A 25 -8.44 -24.14 -6.09
C ALA A 25 -9.40 -24.11 -7.30
N GLU A 26 -10.71 -24.18 -7.03
CA GLU A 26 -11.73 -23.83 -8.00
C GLU A 26 -11.91 -22.31 -7.99
N VAL A 27 -11.51 -21.63 -9.07
CA VAL A 27 -11.53 -20.16 -9.12
C VAL A 27 -12.54 -19.69 -10.16
N VAL A 28 -13.38 -18.72 -9.79
CA VAL A 28 -14.29 -18.00 -10.68
C VAL A 28 -14.09 -16.50 -10.54
N GLY A 29 -14.18 -15.77 -11.64
CA GLY A 29 -14.16 -14.31 -11.66
C GLY A 29 -15.57 -13.73 -11.78
N PHE A 30 -15.79 -12.54 -11.23
CA PHE A 30 -17.00 -11.75 -11.48
C PHE A 30 -16.63 -10.28 -11.67
N ASP A 31 -17.05 -9.69 -12.77
CA ASP A 31 -16.92 -8.26 -13.06
C ASP A 31 -18.15 -7.75 -13.78
N LEU A 32 -18.57 -6.53 -13.47
CA LEU A 32 -19.70 -5.87 -14.13
C LEU A 32 -19.40 -5.48 -15.59
N ALA A 33 -18.13 -5.34 -15.95
CA ALA A 33 -17.66 -5.03 -17.29
C ALA A 33 -16.43 -5.88 -17.64
N PRO A 34 -16.59 -7.22 -17.79
CA PRO A 34 -15.47 -8.12 -18.01
C PRO A 34 -14.76 -7.83 -19.35
N ALA A 35 -13.43 -7.93 -19.36
CA ALA A 35 -12.67 -7.96 -20.59
C ALA A 35 -13.02 -9.21 -21.42
N GLU A 36 -12.86 -9.13 -22.74
CA GLU A 36 -13.23 -10.24 -23.66
C GLU A 36 -12.50 -11.55 -23.38
N PHE A 37 -11.29 -11.48 -22.79
CA PHE A 37 -10.46 -12.65 -22.47
C PHE A 37 -9.94 -12.56 -21.05
N LEU A 38 -10.53 -13.31 -20.14
CA LEU A 38 -10.01 -13.48 -18.79
C LEU A 38 -9.37 -14.87 -18.63
N PRO A 39 -8.26 -14.97 -17.89
CA PRO A 39 -7.54 -16.24 -17.70
C PRO A 39 -8.23 -17.19 -16.71
N ILE A 40 -9.34 -16.78 -16.08
CA ILE A 40 -10.16 -17.56 -15.15
C ILE A 40 -11.60 -17.62 -15.64
N PRO A 41 -12.35 -18.73 -15.37
CA PRO A 41 -13.78 -18.82 -15.68
C PRO A 41 -14.58 -17.69 -15.04
N LEU A 42 -15.62 -17.22 -15.71
CA LEU A 42 -16.51 -16.19 -15.18
C LEU A 42 -17.74 -16.81 -14.53
N ALA A 43 -18.12 -16.30 -13.38
CA ALA A 43 -19.43 -16.49 -12.80
C ALA A 43 -20.48 -15.71 -13.60
N THR A 44 -21.67 -16.28 -13.74
CA THR A 44 -22.78 -15.70 -14.50
C THR A 44 -23.55 -14.65 -13.71
N SER A 45 -23.39 -14.64 -12.39
CA SER A 45 -24.04 -13.69 -11.49
C SER A 45 -23.23 -13.47 -10.21
N LEU A 46 -23.60 -12.42 -9.47
CA LEU A 46 -23.01 -12.13 -8.16
C LEU A 46 -23.34 -13.21 -7.12
N GLU A 47 -24.54 -13.83 -7.22
CA GLU A 47 -24.95 -14.94 -6.36
C GLU A 47 -24.07 -16.18 -6.58
N GLU A 48 -23.69 -16.47 -7.82
CA GLU A 48 -22.76 -17.56 -8.12
C GLU A 48 -21.37 -17.28 -7.53
N ALA A 49 -20.87 -16.05 -7.62
CA ALA A 49 -19.62 -15.65 -6.99
C ALA A 49 -19.69 -15.74 -5.46
N ALA A 50 -20.82 -15.30 -4.87
CA ALA A 50 -21.05 -15.34 -3.42
C ALA A 50 -21.14 -16.74 -2.82
N ALA A 51 -21.41 -17.77 -3.65
CA ALA A 51 -21.43 -19.18 -3.23
C ALA A 51 -20.02 -19.75 -2.94
N ALA A 52 -18.95 -18.98 -3.18
CA ALA A 52 -17.56 -19.38 -2.90
C ALA A 52 -17.28 -19.51 -1.40
N ASP A 53 -16.21 -20.24 -1.04
CA ASP A 53 -15.69 -20.33 0.34
C ASP A 53 -14.95 -19.04 0.71
N VAL A 54 -14.27 -18.45 -0.26
CA VAL A 54 -13.55 -17.18 -0.13
C VAL A 54 -13.93 -16.28 -1.30
N VAL A 55 -14.28 -15.03 -0.98
CA VAL A 55 -14.49 -13.97 -1.95
C VAL A 55 -13.38 -12.94 -1.83
N LEU A 56 -12.56 -12.80 -2.86
CA LEU A 56 -11.48 -11.82 -2.96
C LEU A 56 -12.00 -10.60 -3.72
N ASN A 57 -12.20 -9.48 -3.02
CA ASN A 57 -12.71 -8.25 -3.63
C ASN A 57 -11.57 -7.34 -4.08
N PHE A 58 -11.42 -7.18 -5.39
CA PHE A 58 -10.50 -6.26 -6.06
C PHE A 58 -11.22 -5.14 -6.80
N SER A 59 -12.46 -4.85 -6.44
CA SER A 59 -13.21 -3.76 -7.06
C SER A 59 -12.50 -2.40 -6.87
N ALA A 60 -12.78 -1.48 -7.78
CA ALA A 60 -12.26 -0.11 -7.69
C ALA A 60 -12.67 0.53 -6.35
N PRO A 61 -11.86 1.42 -5.75
CA PRO A 61 -12.12 2.01 -4.44
C PRO A 61 -13.51 2.65 -4.31
N GLN A 62 -13.98 3.27 -5.39
CA GLN A 62 -15.29 3.94 -5.46
C GLN A 62 -16.47 2.94 -5.43
N LEU A 63 -16.23 1.69 -5.83
CA LEU A 63 -17.24 0.63 -5.89
C LEU A 63 -17.17 -0.32 -4.69
N ALA A 64 -16.10 -0.29 -3.90
CA ALA A 64 -15.82 -1.26 -2.86
C ALA A 64 -16.97 -1.40 -1.84
N GLU A 65 -17.48 -0.28 -1.33
CA GLU A 65 -18.58 -0.30 -0.36
C GLU A 65 -19.89 -0.80 -0.99
N LYS A 66 -20.21 -0.35 -2.21
CA LYS A 66 -21.39 -0.82 -2.95
C LYS A 66 -21.31 -2.32 -3.23
N THR A 67 -20.19 -2.80 -3.77
CA THR A 67 -19.97 -4.23 -4.01
C THR A 67 -20.12 -5.04 -2.73
N SER A 68 -19.58 -4.54 -1.62
CA SER A 68 -19.72 -5.19 -0.31
C SER A 68 -21.15 -5.23 0.19
N GLN A 69 -21.94 -4.16 0.00
CA GLN A 69 -23.36 -4.11 0.34
C GLN A 69 -24.20 -5.11 -0.47
N GLU A 70 -23.89 -5.26 -1.75
CA GLU A 70 -24.60 -6.17 -2.65
C GLU A 70 -24.27 -7.64 -2.34
N ILE A 71 -23.02 -7.96 -2.01
CA ILE A 71 -22.59 -9.35 -1.81
C ILE A 71 -22.78 -9.87 -0.38
N ALA A 72 -22.71 -9.01 0.65
CA ALA A 72 -22.80 -9.45 2.04
C ALA A 72 -24.03 -10.30 2.37
N PRO A 73 -25.26 -9.96 1.89
CA PRO A 73 -26.44 -10.77 2.14
C PRO A 73 -26.48 -12.09 1.38
N LEU A 74 -25.63 -12.26 0.36
CA LEU A 74 -25.57 -13.43 -0.51
C LEU A 74 -24.56 -14.46 -0.03
N LEU A 75 -23.62 -14.07 0.84
CA LEU A 75 -22.56 -14.96 1.32
C LEU A 75 -23.14 -16.11 2.13
N LYS A 76 -22.64 -17.32 1.87
CA LYS A 76 -22.95 -18.47 2.72
C LYS A 76 -22.33 -18.34 4.11
N ALA A 77 -22.92 -18.99 5.08
CA ALA A 77 -22.41 -19.00 6.46
C ALA A 77 -20.94 -19.50 6.48
N GLY A 78 -20.06 -18.74 7.15
CA GLY A 78 -18.65 -19.07 7.28
C GLY A 78 -17.78 -18.72 6.06
N ALA A 79 -18.35 -18.15 4.99
CA ALA A 79 -17.56 -17.64 3.88
C ALA A 79 -16.68 -16.47 4.32
N ILE A 80 -15.46 -16.41 3.79
CA ILE A 80 -14.51 -15.32 4.04
C ILE A 80 -14.65 -14.26 2.95
N TYR A 81 -14.86 -13.00 3.36
CA TYR A 81 -14.78 -11.88 2.46
C TYR A 81 -13.45 -11.14 2.69
N ALA A 82 -12.56 -11.22 1.72
CA ALA A 82 -11.24 -10.62 1.72
C ALA A 82 -11.23 -9.37 0.83
N ASP A 83 -11.20 -8.21 1.46
CA ASP A 83 -11.29 -6.91 0.78
C ASP A 83 -9.91 -6.36 0.45
N HIS A 84 -9.49 -6.53 -0.81
CA HIS A 84 -8.25 -5.99 -1.38
C HIS A 84 -8.43 -4.60 -1.99
N SER A 85 -9.61 -3.99 -1.94
CA SER A 85 -9.82 -2.65 -2.48
C SER A 85 -8.97 -1.62 -1.72
N ALA A 86 -8.50 -0.58 -2.40
CA ALA A 86 -7.86 0.52 -1.71
C ALA A 86 -8.89 1.32 -0.89
N GLY A 87 -8.50 1.81 0.29
CA GLY A 87 -9.39 2.60 1.15
C GLY A 87 -8.75 3.02 2.44
N THR A 88 -9.47 3.85 3.21
CA THR A 88 -9.04 4.28 4.55
C THR A 88 -9.44 3.25 5.60
N PRO A 89 -8.79 3.25 6.80
CA PRO A 89 -9.22 2.41 7.92
C PRO A 89 -10.69 2.57 8.28
N GLU A 90 -11.21 3.80 8.24
CA GLU A 90 -12.63 4.08 8.52
C GLU A 90 -13.55 3.43 7.49
N GLN A 91 -13.17 3.46 6.21
CA GLN A 91 -13.93 2.79 5.15
C GLN A 91 -13.92 1.27 5.36
N LYS A 92 -12.76 0.67 5.66
CA LYS A 92 -12.63 -0.75 5.96
C LYS A 92 -13.47 -1.17 7.18
N ASN A 93 -13.50 -0.34 8.22
CA ASN A 93 -14.36 -0.56 9.38
C ASN A 93 -15.85 -0.50 9.01
N ARG A 94 -16.28 0.47 8.20
CA ARG A 94 -17.70 0.52 7.75
C ARG A 94 -18.06 -0.71 6.92
N ILE A 95 -17.21 -1.10 5.98
CA ILE A 95 -17.42 -2.31 5.17
C ILE A 95 -17.50 -3.56 6.04
N SER A 96 -16.60 -3.71 7.01
CA SER A 96 -16.62 -4.87 7.91
C SER A 96 -17.93 -5.03 8.68
N GLY A 97 -18.58 -3.91 9.03
CA GLY A 97 -19.90 -3.89 9.68
C GLY A 97 -21.05 -4.50 8.86
N LEU A 98 -20.86 -4.67 7.55
CA LEU A 98 -21.83 -5.33 6.66
C LEU A 98 -21.84 -6.86 6.86
N PHE A 99 -20.78 -7.42 7.44
CA PHE A 99 -20.54 -8.86 7.56
C PHE A 99 -20.77 -9.35 9.00
N ALA A 100 -21.94 -9.04 9.59
CA ALA A 100 -22.25 -9.30 11.01
C ALA A 100 -22.16 -10.79 11.43
N ASN A 101 -22.33 -11.72 10.49
CA ASN A 101 -22.17 -13.18 10.71
C ASN A 101 -21.00 -13.72 9.90
N GLY A 102 -20.21 -12.86 9.30
CA GLY A 102 -19.19 -13.21 8.33
C GLY A 102 -17.80 -12.99 8.86
N VAL A 103 -16.91 -13.51 8.10
CA VAL A 103 -15.48 -13.47 8.34
C VAL A 103 -14.92 -12.43 7.38
N TYR A 104 -14.71 -11.21 7.85
CA TYR A 104 -14.16 -10.11 7.05
C TYR A 104 -12.64 -9.99 7.25
N ALA A 105 -11.91 -9.86 6.17
CA ALA A 105 -10.49 -9.55 6.15
C ALA A 105 -10.22 -8.32 5.27
N ASP A 106 -9.64 -7.26 5.84
CA ASP A 106 -8.99 -6.19 5.12
C ASP A 106 -7.61 -6.66 4.68
N VAL A 107 -7.32 -6.67 3.39
CA VAL A 107 -6.10 -7.28 2.85
C VAL A 107 -5.28 -6.27 2.06
N ALA A 108 -4.00 -6.23 2.36
CA ALA A 108 -3.01 -5.40 1.69
C ALA A 108 -1.87 -6.25 1.13
N LEU A 109 -1.20 -5.77 0.08
CA LEU A 109 0.01 -6.36 -0.44
C LEU A 109 1.22 -5.77 0.28
N SER A 110 2.07 -6.63 0.85
CA SER A 110 3.34 -6.20 1.44
C SER A 110 4.40 -5.93 0.37
N PRO A 111 5.48 -5.18 0.69
CA PRO A 111 6.60 -4.98 -0.23
C PRO A 111 7.29 -6.29 -0.66
N THR A 112 7.18 -7.34 0.12
CA THR A 112 7.75 -8.67 -0.19
C THR A 112 6.85 -9.54 -1.08
N GLY A 113 5.67 -9.02 -1.46
CA GLY A 113 4.68 -9.76 -2.25
C GLY A 113 3.76 -10.66 -1.42
N ALA A 114 3.96 -10.76 -0.09
CA ALA A 114 3.04 -11.47 0.79
C ALA A 114 1.78 -10.63 1.05
N LEU A 115 0.65 -11.30 1.29
CA LEU A 115 -0.56 -10.61 1.72
C LEU A 115 -0.48 -10.31 3.23
N GLU A 116 -0.92 -9.13 3.61
CA GLU A 116 -1.14 -8.71 5.00
C GLU A 116 -2.63 -8.60 5.25
N ALA A 117 -3.16 -9.31 6.24
CA ALA A 117 -4.59 -9.31 6.52
C ALA A 117 -4.90 -8.84 7.94
N ALA A 118 -5.95 -8.04 8.09
CA ALA A 118 -6.49 -7.58 9.36
C ALA A 118 -8.01 -7.81 9.41
N GLY A 119 -8.56 -7.91 10.61
CA GLY A 119 -9.98 -8.16 10.82
C GLY A 119 -10.28 -9.58 11.30
N THR A 120 -11.55 -9.86 11.56
CA THR A 120 -12.03 -11.14 12.15
C THR A 120 -11.75 -12.35 11.26
N GLY A 121 -11.60 -12.13 9.94
CA GLY A 121 -11.32 -13.14 8.94
C GLY A 121 -9.84 -13.37 8.63
N ALA A 122 -8.95 -12.58 9.17
CA ALA A 122 -7.54 -12.61 8.78
C ALA A 122 -6.88 -13.99 9.01
N GLN A 123 -7.12 -14.62 10.16
CA GLN A 123 -6.59 -15.95 10.46
C GLN A 123 -7.20 -17.03 9.56
N ALA A 124 -8.54 -17.00 9.40
CA ALA A 124 -9.23 -17.96 8.55
C ALA A 124 -8.75 -17.84 7.08
N LEU A 125 -8.53 -16.64 6.59
CA LEU A 125 -7.96 -16.41 5.25
C LEU A 125 -6.56 -17.01 5.14
N SER A 126 -5.70 -16.80 6.14
CA SER A 126 -4.37 -17.38 6.19
C SER A 126 -4.41 -18.92 6.14
N ASP A 127 -5.27 -19.54 6.95
CA ASP A 127 -5.41 -20.99 7.04
C ASP A 127 -5.90 -21.61 5.71
N VAL A 128 -6.78 -20.91 5.00
CA VAL A 128 -7.32 -21.39 3.71
C VAL A 128 -6.34 -21.20 2.56
N LEU A 129 -5.58 -20.09 2.54
CA LEU A 129 -4.69 -19.78 1.42
C LEU A 129 -3.29 -20.38 1.55
N ALA A 130 -2.82 -20.69 2.77
CA ALA A 130 -1.50 -21.27 3.01
C ALA A 130 -1.30 -22.63 2.27
N PRO A 131 -2.25 -23.60 2.28
CA PRO A 131 -2.13 -24.84 1.52
C PRO A 131 -2.08 -24.62 0.01
N LEU A 132 -2.53 -23.46 -0.49
CA LEU A 132 -2.49 -23.04 -1.88
C LEU A 132 -1.22 -22.23 -2.21
N GLY A 133 -0.22 -22.25 -1.34
CA GLY A 133 1.06 -21.57 -1.57
C GLY A 133 1.03 -20.06 -1.41
N THR A 134 -0.08 -19.49 -0.93
CA THR A 134 -0.22 -18.04 -0.73
C THR A 134 0.02 -17.70 0.74
N ASN A 135 1.10 -16.96 1.01
CA ASN A 135 1.44 -16.51 2.36
C ASN A 135 0.60 -15.29 2.77
N VAL A 136 -0.12 -15.41 3.88
CA VAL A 136 -0.90 -14.32 4.49
C VAL A 136 -0.38 -14.05 5.90
N SER A 137 0.19 -12.87 6.11
CA SER A 137 0.58 -12.37 7.43
C SER A 137 -0.63 -11.77 8.15
N VAL A 138 -1.00 -12.33 9.29
CA VAL A 138 -2.05 -11.77 10.14
C VAL A 138 -1.51 -10.56 10.89
N VAL A 139 -2.07 -9.38 10.63
CA VAL A 139 -1.67 -8.09 11.22
C VAL A 139 -2.32 -7.89 12.58
N SER A 140 -3.64 -8.04 12.63
CA SER A 140 -4.46 -7.84 13.82
C SER A 140 -5.89 -8.35 13.58
N ALA A 141 -6.71 -8.33 14.63
CA ALA A 141 -8.14 -8.60 14.54
C ALA A 141 -8.98 -7.34 14.21
N VAL A 142 -8.35 -6.18 14.04
CA VAL A 142 -9.02 -4.90 13.81
C VAL A 142 -9.06 -4.59 12.33
N PRO A 143 -10.24 -4.50 11.69
CA PRO A 143 -10.37 -4.09 10.29
C PRO A 143 -9.77 -2.69 10.07
N GLY A 144 -9.07 -2.49 8.96
CA GLY A 144 -8.41 -1.21 8.64
C GLY A 144 -6.93 -1.14 9.02
N ASP A 145 -6.41 -2.03 9.86
CA ASP A 145 -4.99 -2.02 10.24
C ASP A 145 -4.07 -2.36 9.05
N ALA A 146 -4.48 -3.24 8.14
CA ALA A 146 -3.73 -3.52 6.92
C ALA A 146 -3.76 -2.32 5.96
N ALA A 147 -4.92 -1.67 5.82
CA ALA A 147 -5.06 -0.43 5.05
C ALA A 147 -4.20 0.70 5.64
N ALA A 148 -4.17 0.87 6.97
CA ALA A 148 -3.32 1.87 7.62
C ALA A 148 -1.84 1.68 7.28
N ARG A 149 -1.34 0.43 7.32
CA ARG A 149 0.05 0.12 6.93
C ARG A 149 0.31 0.47 5.46
N THR A 150 -0.64 0.16 4.58
CA THR A 150 -0.53 0.53 3.15
C THR A 150 -0.44 2.04 2.96
N LEU A 151 -1.29 2.83 3.64
CA LEU A 151 -1.26 4.28 3.53
C LEU A 151 0.04 4.89 4.06
N ILE A 152 0.61 4.36 5.13
CA ILE A 152 1.93 4.82 5.63
C ILE A 152 3.05 4.47 4.63
N ARG A 153 3.02 3.28 4.00
CA ARG A 153 3.96 2.95 2.91
C ARG A 153 3.79 3.89 1.72
N THR A 154 2.54 4.18 1.34
CA THR A 154 2.23 5.11 0.25
C THR A 154 2.80 6.51 0.53
N LEU A 155 2.65 7.01 1.76
CA LEU A 155 3.26 8.28 2.17
C LEU A 155 4.78 8.27 1.97
N MET A 156 5.46 7.21 2.39
CA MET A 156 6.91 7.08 2.23
C MET A 156 7.31 7.05 0.74
N ILE A 157 6.70 6.16 -0.04
CA ILE A 157 7.11 5.94 -1.44
C ILE A 157 6.82 7.18 -2.29
N ASN A 158 5.64 7.78 -2.16
CA ASN A 158 5.31 8.99 -2.89
C ASN A 158 6.18 10.18 -2.43
N GLY A 159 6.45 10.29 -1.11
CA GLY A 159 7.35 11.33 -0.61
C GLY A 159 8.75 11.23 -1.19
N VAL A 160 9.30 10.01 -1.29
CA VAL A 160 10.60 9.78 -1.94
C VAL A 160 10.53 10.11 -3.44
N ALA A 161 9.46 9.70 -4.14
CA ALA A 161 9.30 9.99 -5.56
C ALA A 161 9.25 11.51 -5.84
N GLU A 162 8.51 12.27 -5.01
CA GLU A 162 8.44 13.73 -5.13
C GLU A 162 9.78 14.40 -4.86
N VAL A 163 10.56 13.93 -3.86
CA VAL A 163 11.90 14.44 -3.61
C VAL A 163 12.81 14.20 -4.82
N VAL A 164 12.75 13.01 -5.43
CA VAL A 164 13.54 12.71 -6.63
C VAL A 164 13.14 13.61 -7.79
N ALA A 165 11.84 13.77 -8.05
CA ALA A 165 11.34 14.62 -9.13
C ALA A 165 11.76 16.10 -8.94
N ASP A 166 11.54 16.65 -7.75
CA ASP A 166 11.92 18.03 -7.43
C ASP A 166 13.45 18.27 -7.57
N THR A 167 14.26 17.30 -7.14
CA THR A 167 15.72 17.33 -7.29
C THR A 167 16.13 17.35 -8.76
N LEU A 168 15.46 16.56 -9.61
CA LEU A 168 15.78 16.53 -11.05
C LEU A 168 15.38 17.84 -11.75
N TRP A 169 14.23 18.43 -11.42
CA TRP A 169 13.82 19.74 -11.95
C TRP A 169 14.77 20.86 -11.49
N ALA A 170 15.20 20.83 -10.22
CA ALA A 170 16.21 21.75 -9.73
C ALA A 170 17.53 21.61 -10.49
N ALA A 171 17.98 20.37 -10.72
CA ALA A 171 19.20 20.09 -11.48
C ALA A 171 19.08 20.50 -12.97
N GLU A 172 17.93 20.29 -13.61
CA GLU A 172 17.63 20.74 -14.97
C GLU A 172 17.75 22.25 -15.08
N SER A 173 17.22 23.01 -14.11
CA SER A 173 17.34 24.47 -14.08
C SER A 173 18.77 25.00 -13.99
N LEU A 174 19.70 24.14 -13.57
CA LEU A 174 21.15 24.40 -13.48
C LEU A 174 21.96 23.75 -14.61
N GLY A 175 21.34 22.94 -15.51
CA GLY A 175 21.98 22.22 -16.60
C GLY A 175 22.86 21.05 -16.14
N ILE A 176 22.53 20.40 -15.02
CA ILE A 176 23.28 19.27 -14.42
C ILE A 176 22.41 18.03 -14.18
N GLU A 177 21.28 17.89 -14.87
CA GLU A 177 20.31 16.81 -14.69
C GLU A 177 20.88 15.42 -14.94
N ASP A 178 21.76 15.26 -15.92
CA ASP A 178 22.41 13.96 -16.20
C ASP A 178 23.28 13.50 -15.03
N TRP A 179 24.06 14.41 -14.46
CA TRP A 179 24.84 14.14 -13.26
C TRP A 179 23.92 13.81 -12.08
N ALA A 180 22.89 14.61 -11.83
CA ALA A 180 21.96 14.41 -10.73
C ALA A 180 21.25 13.06 -10.81
N TRP A 181 20.83 12.65 -12.03
CA TRP A 181 20.21 11.35 -12.24
C TRP A 181 21.14 10.20 -11.90
N GLN A 182 22.42 10.29 -12.29
CA GLN A 182 23.39 9.24 -11.94
C GLN A 182 23.67 9.21 -10.44
N ASP A 183 23.85 10.36 -9.80
CA ASP A 183 24.07 10.48 -8.35
C ASP A 183 22.89 9.91 -7.54
N ILE A 184 21.64 10.20 -7.95
CA ILE A 184 20.44 9.61 -7.34
C ILE A 184 20.49 8.09 -7.42
N LYS A 185 20.78 7.50 -8.56
CA LYS A 185 20.88 6.03 -8.73
C LYS A 185 21.93 5.43 -7.79
N ASP A 186 23.07 6.07 -7.67
CA ASP A 186 24.16 5.62 -6.80
C ASP A 186 23.76 5.68 -5.33
N GLN A 187 23.10 6.76 -4.90
CA GLN A 187 22.54 6.90 -3.55
C GLN A 187 21.49 5.82 -3.26
N PHE A 188 20.55 5.56 -4.18
CA PHE A 188 19.55 4.50 -4.00
C PHE A 188 20.17 3.10 -3.92
N THR A 189 21.28 2.85 -4.60
CA THR A 189 22.03 1.58 -4.52
C THR A 189 22.67 1.41 -3.13
N ALA A 190 23.09 2.51 -2.49
CA ALA A 190 23.67 2.50 -1.16
C ALA A 190 22.63 2.45 -0.02
N LEU A 191 21.36 2.76 -0.30
CA LEU A 191 20.30 2.78 0.71
C LEU A 191 19.93 1.35 1.15
N ASN A 192 20.08 1.12 2.46
CA ASN A 192 19.66 -0.09 3.16
C ASN A 192 19.11 0.26 4.55
N GLY A 193 18.81 -0.74 5.38
CA GLY A 193 18.27 -0.52 6.73
C GLY A 193 19.19 0.32 7.63
N ASP A 194 20.51 0.12 7.54
CA ASP A 194 21.50 0.88 8.33
C ASP A 194 21.59 2.33 7.83
N ALA A 195 21.53 2.55 6.52
CA ALA A 195 21.48 3.88 5.94
C ALA A 195 20.21 4.64 6.36
N ALA A 196 19.05 3.97 6.38
CA ALA A 196 17.81 4.56 6.86
C ALA A 196 17.92 4.97 8.35
N GLN A 197 18.54 4.13 9.20
CA GLN A 197 18.80 4.47 10.60
C GLN A 197 19.75 5.68 10.72
N ALA A 198 20.80 5.71 9.92
CA ALA A 198 21.76 6.83 9.90
C ALA A 198 21.09 8.15 9.50
N LEU A 199 20.19 8.13 8.51
CA LEU A 199 19.44 9.31 8.08
C LEU A 199 18.58 9.90 9.20
N ILE A 200 17.83 9.07 9.94
CA ILE A 200 16.99 9.57 11.04
C ILE A 200 17.83 10.06 12.22
N ASP A 201 18.96 9.41 12.53
CA ASP A 201 19.86 9.84 13.59
C ASP A 201 20.54 11.17 13.24
N ASP A 202 21.06 11.31 12.02
CA ASP A 202 21.68 12.55 11.55
C ASP A 202 20.67 13.70 11.51
N THR A 203 19.46 13.45 11.00
CA THR A 203 18.39 14.46 11.01
C THR A 203 18.03 14.89 12.42
N ALA A 204 17.89 13.94 13.35
CA ALA A 204 17.56 14.26 14.74
C ALA A 204 18.63 15.08 15.46
N HIS A 205 19.92 14.82 15.19
CA HIS A 205 21.04 15.44 15.90
C HIS A 205 21.58 16.68 15.23
N ASN A 206 21.52 16.75 13.90
CA ASN A 206 22.18 17.77 13.10
C ASN A 206 21.20 18.66 12.31
N PHE A 207 19.92 18.69 12.69
CA PHE A 207 18.86 19.45 11.98
C PHE A 207 19.21 20.94 11.78
N LYS A 208 19.97 21.57 12.70
CA LYS A 208 20.42 22.96 12.54
C LYS A 208 21.39 23.12 11.35
N ARG A 209 22.32 22.18 11.19
CA ARG A 209 23.23 22.14 10.04
C ARG A 209 22.45 21.91 8.73
N HIS A 210 21.49 21.00 8.76
CA HIS A 210 20.63 20.73 7.62
C HIS A 210 19.78 21.94 7.25
N GLN A 211 19.28 22.69 8.23
CA GLN A 211 18.54 23.92 7.98
C GLN A 211 19.39 24.99 7.30
N MET A 212 20.66 25.15 7.70
CA MET A 212 21.62 26.05 7.02
C MET A 212 21.88 25.58 5.58
N ALA A 213 22.15 24.29 5.37
CA ALA A 213 22.34 23.75 4.03
C ALA A 213 21.11 23.95 3.11
N MET A 214 19.88 23.89 3.66
CA MET A 214 18.67 24.22 2.87
C MET A 214 18.61 25.71 2.51
N GLN A 215 19.18 26.61 3.30
CA GLN A 215 19.31 28.01 2.95
C GLN A 215 20.26 28.21 1.78
N ASP A 216 21.40 27.49 1.78
CA ASP A 216 22.36 27.51 0.68
C ASP A 216 21.71 26.99 -0.62
N VAL A 217 20.84 25.96 -0.55
CA VAL A 217 20.08 25.47 -1.69
C VAL A 217 19.10 26.54 -2.21
N VAL A 218 18.40 27.27 -1.34
CA VAL A 218 17.55 28.38 -1.74
C VAL A 218 18.34 29.44 -2.52
N GLU A 219 19.52 29.83 -2.03
CA GLU A 219 20.39 30.81 -2.68
C GLU A 219 20.89 30.30 -4.03
N LEU A 220 21.28 29.02 -4.12
CA LEU A 220 21.67 28.39 -5.40
C LEU A 220 20.56 28.45 -6.45
N LEU A 221 19.33 28.14 -6.07
CA LEU A 221 18.20 28.06 -6.99
C LEU A 221 17.62 29.44 -7.33
N ALA A 222 17.81 30.46 -6.49
CA ALA A 222 17.31 31.82 -6.76
C ALA A 222 17.80 32.39 -8.11
N GLY A 223 19.00 32.00 -8.55
CA GLY A 223 19.56 32.42 -9.84
C GLY A 223 19.06 31.60 -11.05
N SER A 224 18.49 30.43 -10.84
CA SER A 224 18.02 29.51 -11.92
C SER A 224 16.56 29.74 -12.32
N GLY A 225 15.78 30.45 -11.49
CA GLY A 225 14.36 30.66 -11.69
C GLY A 225 13.50 29.45 -11.31
N TYR A 226 14.06 28.43 -10.67
CA TYR A 226 13.33 27.27 -10.16
C TYR A 226 12.98 27.46 -8.68
N ASP A 227 11.70 27.27 -8.35
CA ASP A 227 11.17 27.33 -6.98
C ASP A 227 10.86 25.89 -6.51
N SER A 228 11.75 25.30 -5.71
CA SER A 228 11.61 23.94 -5.20
C SER A 228 10.44 23.83 -4.23
N THR A 229 9.54 22.90 -4.50
CA THR A 229 8.38 22.62 -3.66
C THR A 229 8.75 21.83 -2.39
N MET A 230 9.94 21.22 -2.33
CA MET A 230 10.37 20.37 -1.21
C MET A 230 11.11 21.11 -0.10
N ILE A 231 11.69 22.28 -0.39
CA ILE A 231 12.49 23.04 0.61
C ILE A 231 11.64 23.43 1.83
N ALA A 232 10.46 24.00 1.63
CA ALA A 232 9.62 24.44 2.74
C ALA A 232 9.16 23.31 3.66
N PRO A 233 8.68 22.14 3.17
CA PRO A 233 8.39 20.96 3.98
C PRO A 233 9.59 20.44 4.79
N ILE A 234 10.79 20.44 4.19
CA ILE A 234 12.02 20.02 4.87
C ILE A 234 12.35 20.99 6.03
N GLN A 235 12.33 22.29 5.76
CA GLN A 235 12.57 23.32 6.78
C GLN A 235 11.51 23.27 7.90
N PHE A 236 10.25 23.02 7.56
CA PHE A 236 9.17 22.84 8.54
C PHE A 236 9.44 21.64 9.46
N THR A 237 9.92 20.51 8.90
CA THR A 237 10.29 19.34 9.67
C THR A 237 11.43 19.64 10.64
N HIS A 238 12.47 20.36 10.22
CA HIS A 238 13.55 20.82 11.09
C HIS A 238 13.03 21.74 12.21
N GLY A 239 12.07 22.63 11.89
CA GLY A 239 11.38 23.47 12.87
C GLY A 239 10.65 22.63 13.95
N ARG A 240 9.96 21.56 13.56
CA ARG A 240 9.31 20.66 14.53
C ARG A 240 10.31 20.00 15.48
N ILE A 241 11.47 19.57 14.97
CA ILE A 241 12.53 18.98 15.79
C ILE A 241 13.10 20.04 16.75
N MET A 242 13.34 21.25 16.29
CA MET A 242 13.78 22.38 17.11
C MET A 242 12.83 22.69 18.27
N HIS A 243 11.52 22.51 18.07
CA HIS A 243 10.48 22.65 19.09
C HIS A 243 10.24 21.36 19.91
N GLY A 244 11.19 20.43 19.91
CA GLY A 244 11.17 19.24 20.75
C GLY A 244 10.44 18.02 20.20
N LYS A 245 9.96 18.04 18.94
CA LYS A 245 9.38 16.85 18.32
C LYS A 245 10.49 15.83 18.04
N LYS A 246 10.43 14.67 18.72
CA LYS A 246 11.39 13.58 18.48
C LYS A 246 11.01 12.80 17.23
N ILE A 247 12.03 12.36 16.49
CA ILE A 247 11.86 11.34 15.44
C ILE A 247 11.81 9.98 16.13
N PRO A 248 10.75 9.17 15.97
CA PRO A 248 10.70 7.82 16.53
C PRO A 248 11.93 7.01 16.09
N PHE A 249 12.46 6.18 16.99
CA PHE A 249 13.60 5.28 16.78
C PHE A 249 14.95 5.99 16.53
N SER A 250 15.03 7.33 16.56
CA SER A 250 16.35 7.98 16.55
C SER A 250 17.12 7.64 17.84
N ARG A 251 18.38 7.26 17.69
CA ARG A 251 19.25 6.88 18.80
C ARG A 251 19.75 8.13 19.54
N PRO A 252 20.09 8.06 20.83
CA PRO A 252 20.74 9.15 21.54
C PRO A 252 22.07 9.55 20.86
N LYS A 253 22.42 10.84 20.97
CA LYS A 253 23.73 11.28 20.52
C LYS A 253 24.76 10.69 21.49
N GLY A 254 25.67 9.87 20.98
CA GLY A 254 26.80 9.34 21.72
C GLY A 254 27.79 10.45 22.15
#